data_ecee0306ec63ec8fdeb1fe3a8c3be6f5
#
_entry.id   ecee0306ec63ec8fdeb1fe3a8c3be6f5
#
_cell.length_a   1.000
_cell.length_b   1.000
_cell.length_c   1.000
_cell.angle_alpha   90.00
_cell.angle_beta   90.00
_cell.angle_gamma   90.00
#
_symmetry.space_group_name_H-M   'P 1'
#
loop_
_entity.id
_entity.type
_entity.pdbx_description
1 polymer ?
#
loop_
_entity_poly.entity_id
_entity_poly.type
_entity_poly.pdbx_seq_one_letter_code
_entity_poly.pdbx_strand_id
1 'polypeptide(L)'
;MTIVVTAVFTPNDGARDQVVAALEPAIAEVHEEPGCLLYAIHDAPNGQIVMIEKWETAELLDAHGGGDAVKRLNTSLEGLLAEPVEVTRLVPIPAGTEHQGAL
;
A
#
# COMPACT_ATOMS: atom_id res chain seq x y z
N MET A 1 -17.31 7.11 3.62
CA MET A 1 -17.03 5.67 3.87
C MET A 1 -15.56 5.40 3.59
N THR A 2 -14.87 4.83 4.54
CA THR A 2 -13.45 4.51 4.37
C THR A 2 -13.27 3.29 3.46
N ILE A 3 -12.13 3.27 2.77
CA ILE A 3 -11.69 2.14 1.94
C ILE A 3 -10.37 1.64 2.49
N VAL A 4 -10.24 0.35 2.67
CA VAL A 4 -8.99 -0.31 3.04
C VAL A 4 -8.41 -0.98 1.79
N VAL A 5 -7.10 -0.95 1.65
CA VAL A 5 -6.41 -1.57 0.52
C VAL A 5 -5.31 -2.46 1.05
N THR A 6 -5.15 -3.63 0.44
CA THR A 6 -3.94 -4.42 0.59
C THR A 6 -3.19 -4.42 -0.74
N ALA A 7 -1.89 -4.17 -0.68
CA ALA A 7 -1.00 -4.26 -1.85
C ALA A 7 0.13 -5.24 -1.52
N VAL A 8 0.24 -6.30 -2.30
CA VAL A 8 1.22 -7.36 -2.07
C VAL A 8 2.36 -7.22 -3.08
N PHE A 9 3.56 -7.04 -2.56
CA PHE A 9 4.79 -6.95 -3.35
C PHE A 9 5.58 -8.23 -3.19
N THR A 10 5.95 -8.85 -4.31
CA THR A 10 6.76 -10.09 -4.32
C THR A 10 8.14 -9.76 -4.85
N PRO A 11 9.14 -9.49 -3.99
CA PRO A 11 10.49 -9.18 -4.44
C PRO A 11 11.12 -10.35 -5.17
N ASN A 12 11.98 -10.06 -6.15
CA ASN A 12 12.90 -11.05 -6.67
C ASN A 12 13.80 -11.56 -5.54
N ASP A 13 14.35 -12.75 -5.69
CA ASP A 13 15.27 -13.33 -4.71
C ASP A 13 16.41 -12.34 -4.41
N GLY A 14 16.58 -12.02 -3.12
CA GLY A 14 17.60 -11.09 -2.67
C GLY A 14 17.27 -9.62 -2.84
N ALA A 15 16.11 -9.25 -3.39
CA ALA A 15 15.74 -7.86 -3.66
C ALA A 15 14.87 -7.21 -2.57
N ARG A 16 14.57 -7.92 -1.49
CA ARG A 16 13.65 -7.42 -0.43
C ARG A 16 14.07 -6.03 0.07
N ASP A 17 15.34 -5.83 0.40
CA ASP A 17 15.81 -4.55 0.96
C ASP A 17 15.74 -3.43 -0.07
N GLN A 18 15.97 -3.74 -1.34
CA GLN A 18 15.83 -2.76 -2.42
C GLN A 18 14.37 -2.36 -2.63
N VAL A 19 13.44 -3.29 -2.49
CA VAL A 19 12.00 -2.99 -2.57
C VAL A 19 11.59 -2.06 -1.42
N VAL A 20 12.03 -2.35 -0.19
CA VAL A 20 11.77 -1.48 0.97
C VAL A 20 12.35 -0.09 0.73
N ALA A 21 13.60 -0.01 0.23
CA ALA A 21 14.24 1.27 -0.05
C ALA A 21 13.50 2.09 -1.12
N ALA A 22 12.88 1.42 -2.10
CA ALA A 22 12.06 2.07 -3.11
C ALA A 22 10.72 2.57 -2.53
N LEU A 23 10.16 1.83 -1.58
CA LEU A 23 8.88 2.17 -0.95
C LEU A 23 8.98 3.33 0.03
N GLU A 24 10.08 3.44 0.77
CA GLU A 24 10.21 4.43 1.84
C GLU A 24 9.95 5.88 1.41
N PRO A 25 10.57 6.42 0.34
CA PRO A 25 10.28 7.79 -0.08
C PRO A 25 8.85 7.95 -0.61
N ALA A 26 8.30 6.94 -1.27
CA ALA A 26 6.93 6.97 -1.73
C ALA A 26 5.94 7.02 -0.56
N ILE A 27 6.20 6.25 0.49
CA ILE A 27 5.37 6.25 1.69
C ILE A 27 5.33 7.65 2.31
N ALA A 28 6.48 8.30 2.44
CA ALA A 28 6.57 9.65 2.99
C ALA A 28 5.75 10.66 2.17
N GLU A 29 5.80 10.57 0.83
CA GLU A 29 5.02 11.42 -0.05
C GLU A 29 3.50 11.14 0.10
N VAL A 30 3.12 9.86 0.12
CA VAL A 30 1.71 9.46 0.20
C VAL A 30 1.08 9.88 1.52
N HIS A 31 1.84 9.89 2.60
CA HIS A 31 1.34 10.36 3.90
C HIS A 31 0.85 11.82 3.85
N GLU A 32 1.35 12.62 2.92
CA GLU A 32 0.93 14.01 2.72
C GLU A 32 -0.29 14.13 1.78
N GLU A 33 -0.71 13.06 1.15
CA GLU A 33 -1.84 13.11 0.22
C GLU A 33 -3.17 13.25 0.95
N PRO A 34 -4.12 14.03 0.39
CA PRO A 34 -5.44 14.15 1.00
C PRO A 34 -6.14 12.80 1.16
N GLY A 35 -6.68 12.55 2.34
CA GLY A 35 -7.44 11.34 2.62
C GLY A 35 -6.64 10.11 2.99
N CYS A 36 -5.31 10.18 2.99
CA CYS A 36 -4.47 9.07 3.43
C CYS A 36 -4.55 8.95 4.97
N LEU A 37 -5.16 7.88 5.45
CA LEU A 37 -5.30 7.59 6.88
C LEU A 37 -4.30 6.55 7.37
N LEU A 38 -3.83 5.69 6.47
CA LEU A 38 -2.83 4.66 6.76
C LEU A 38 -2.16 4.25 5.45
N TYR A 39 -0.86 4.04 5.49
CA TYR A 39 -0.09 3.57 4.34
C TYR A 39 1.19 2.95 4.89
N ALA A 40 1.12 1.65 5.26
CA ALA A 40 2.14 0.99 6.07
C ALA A 40 2.52 -0.36 5.49
N ILE A 41 3.82 -0.68 5.52
CA ILE A 41 4.34 -1.94 4.98
C ILE A 41 4.71 -2.91 6.10
N HIS A 42 4.62 -4.20 5.78
CA HIS A 42 4.85 -5.30 6.71
C HIS A 42 5.60 -6.43 6.00
N ASP A 43 6.49 -7.11 6.71
CA ASP A 43 7.07 -8.35 6.20
C ASP A 43 6.11 -9.50 6.41
N ALA A 44 5.92 -10.32 5.38
CA ALA A 44 5.21 -11.58 5.49
C ALA A 44 6.21 -12.74 5.55
N PRO A 45 5.88 -13.87 6.23
CA PRO A 45 6.81 -15.00 6.38
C PRO A 45 7.31 -15.62 5.08
N ASN A 46 6.55 -15.47 3.99
CA ASN A 46 6.88 -16.01 2.67
C ASN A 46 7.80 -15.11 1.83
N GLY A 47 8.35 -14.05 2.43
CA GLY A 47 9.23 -13.11 1.73
C GLY A 47 8.51 -11.99 1.00
N GLN A 48 7.19 -11.96 1.02
CA GLN A 48 6.41 -10.85 0.46
C GLN A 48 6.38 -9.66 1.41
N ILE A 49 6.16 -8.48 0.85
CA ILE A 49 5.89 -7.26 1.61
C ILE A 49 4.42 -6.93 1.39
N VAL A 50 3.68 -6.76 2.48
CA VAL A 50 2.25 -6.45 2.43
C VAL A 50 2.03 -5.03 2.92
N MET A 51 1.49 -4.19 2.05
CA MET A 51 1.06 -2.85 2.40
C MET A 51 -0.40 -2.89 2.79
N ILE A 52 -0.72 -2.24 3.91
CA ILE A 52 -2.10 -2.01 4.31
C ILE A 52 -2.34 -0.50 4.23
N GLU A 53 -3.41 -0.12 3.54
CA GLU A 53 -3.77 1.28 3.33
C GLU A 53 -5.18 1.52 3.83
N LYS A 54 -5.42 2.74 4.28
CA LYS A 54 -6.77 3.20 4.62
C LYS A 54 -6.95 4.59 4.05
N TRP A 55 -8.04 4.79 3.34
CA TRP A 55 -8.36 6.06 2.69
C TRP A 55 -9.73 6.56 3.13
N GLU A 56 -9.85 7.86 3.28
CA GLU A 56 -11.07 8.50 3.76
C GLU A 56 -12.25 8.26 2.82
N THR A 57 -12.03 8.30 1.50
CA THR A 57 -13.03 8.06 0.47
C THR A 57 -12.45 7.33 -0.72
N ALA A 58 -13.32 6.70 -1.52
CA ALA A 58 -12.93 6.05 -2.77
C ALA A 58 -12.37 7.05 -3.78
N GLU A 59 -12.92 8.27 -3.82
CA GLU A 59 -12.47 9.33 -4.73
C GLU A 59 -11.03 9.75 -4.44
N LEU A 60 -10.68 9.88 -3.16
CA LEU A 60 -9.31 10.23 -2.76
C LEU A 60 -8.33 9.08 -3.04
N LEU A 61 -8.78 7.84 -2.88
CA LEU A 61 -7.99 6.68 -3.28
C LEU A 61 -7.76 6.66 -4.79
N ASP A 62 -8.78 6.96 -5.59
CA ASP A 62 -8.65 7.05 -7.05
C ASP A 62 -7.62 8.11 -7.44
N ALA A 63 -7.66 9.29 -6.80
CA ALA A 63 -6.70 10.35 -7.04
C ALA A 63 -5.27 9.91 -6.71
N HIS A 64 -5.08 9.17 -5.60
CA HIS A 64 -3.80 8.57 -5.25
C HIS A 64 -3.29 7.62 -6.35
N GLY A 65 -4.15 6.73 -6.83
CA GLY A 65 -3.79 5.73 -7.84
C GLY A 65 -3.32 6.34 -9.16
N GLY A 66 -3.83 7.52 -9.52
CA GLY A 66 -3.42 8.25 -10.71
C GLY A 66 -2.33 9.30 -10.47
N GLY A 67 -1.80 9.39 -9.26
CA GLY A 67 -0.88 10.46 -8.85
C GLY A 67 0.58 10.20 -9.20
N ASP A 68 1.39 11.25 -9.01
CA ASP A 68 2.80 11.23 -9.37
C ASP A 68 3.64 10.35 -8.44
N ALA A 69 3.27 10.26 -7.16
CA ALA A 69 3.99 9.41 -6.20
C ALA A 69 3.94 7.95 -6.62
N VAL A 70 2.77 7.46 -7.03
CA VAL A 70 2.60 6.09 -7.53
C VAL A 70 3.38 5.86 -8.81
N LYS A 71 3.39 6.83 -9.72
CA LYS A 71 4.16 6.74 -10.98
C LYS A 71 5.65 6.61 -10.70
N ARG A 72 6.19 7.44 -9.79
CA ARG A 72 7.60 7.36 -9.39
C ARG A 72 7.92 6.04 -8.69
N LEU A 73 7.01 5.56 -7.83
CA LEU A 73 7.19 4.28 -7.16
C LEU A 73 7.26 3.13 -8.16
N ASN A 74 6.35 3.11 -9.14
CA ASN A 74 6.35 2.07 -10.17
C ASN A 74 7.67 2.05 -10.95
N THR A 75 8.22 3.22 -11.26
CA THR A 75 9.53 3.33 -11.91
C THR A 75 10.64 2.78 -11.02
N SER A 76 10.62 3.12 -9.73
CA SER A 76 11.63 2.66 -8.77
C SER A 76 11.57 1.14 -8.52
N LEU A 77 10.43 0.53 -8.72
CA LEU A 77 10.23 -0.91 -8.53
C LEU A 77 10.56 -1.75 -9.78
N GLU A 78 10.80 -1.11 -10.92
CA GLU A 78 11.14 -1.84 -12.16
C GLU A 78 12.34 -2.76 -11.95
N GLY A 79 12.18 -4.04 -12.33
CA GLY A 79 13.22 -5.04 -12.21
C GLY A 79 13.42 -5.62 -10.80
N LEU A 80 12.68 -5.15 -9.80
CA LEU A 80 12.82 -5.63 -8.41
C LEU A 80 11.78 -6.67 -8.00
N LEU A 81 10.68 -6.79 -8.75
CA LEU A 81 9.55 -7.66 -8.41
C LEU A 81 9.50 -8.90 -9.29
N ALA A 82 9.20 -10.06 -8.69
CA ALA A 82 9.00 -11.31 -9.39
C ALA A 82 7.62 -11.39 -10.07
N GLU A 83 6.66 -10.64 -9.56
CA GLU A 83 5.27 -10.63 -10.02
C GLU A 83 4.73 -9.20 -10.00
N PRO A 84 3.66 -8.91 -10.78
CA PRO A 84 2.96 -7.63 -10.63
C PRO A 84 2.43 -7.45 -9.21
N VAL A 85 2.37 -6.21 -8.75
CA VAL A 85 1.78 -5.89 -7.44
C VAL A 85 0.30 -6.28 -7.46
N GLU A 86 -0.12 -7.04 -6.44
CA GLU A 86 -1.51 -7.45 -6.30
C GLU A 86 -2.23 -6.49 -5.35
N VAL A 87 -3.18 -5.72 -5.89
CA VAL A 87 -3.92 -4.69 -5.15
C VAL A 87 -5.36 -5.12 -4.98
N THR A 88 -5.85 -5.10 -3.74
CA THR A 88 -7.24 -5.44 -3.41
C THR A 88 -7.86 -4.31 -2.60
N ARG A 89 -9.00 -3.80 -3.07
CA ARG A 89 -9.79 -2.81 -2.34
C ARG A 89 -10.80 -3.54 -1.46
N LEU A 90 -10.92 -3.10 -0.20
CA LEU A 90 -11.76 -3.71 0.81
C LEU A 90 -12.66 -2.65 1.43
N VAL A 91 -13.89 -3.02 1.71
CA VAL A 91 -14.81 -2.16 2.46
C VAL A 91 -14.96 -2.74 3.87
N PRO A 92 -14.65 -1.98 4.92
CA PRO A 92 -14.77 -2.49 6.29
C PRO A 92 -16.19 -2.96 6.61
N ILE A 93 -16.28 -4.08 7.33
CA ILE A 93 -17.52 -4.57 7.91
C ILE A 93 -17.38 -4.44 9.42
N PRO A 94 -17.91 -3.36 10.03
CA PRO A 94 -17.76 -3.17 11.47
C PRO A 94 -18.45 -4.28 12.25
N ALA A 95 -17.72 -4.87 13.21
CA ALA A 95 -18.27 -5.92 14.06
C ALA A 95 -17.54 -5.87 15.40
N GLY A 96 -18.28 -6.01 16.49
CA GLY A 96 -17.74 -5.92 17.84
C GLY A 96 -17.55 -4.47 18.28
N THR A 97 -16.41 -4.19 18.92
CA THR A 97 -16.13 -2.82 19.39
C THR A 97 -15.68 -1.93 18.25
N GLU A 98 -15.90 -0.63 18.41
CA GLU A 98 -15.57 0.36 17.38
C GLU A 98 -14.08 0.34 16.99
N HIS A 99 -13.20 0.21 17.97
CA HIS A 99 -11.75 0.26 17.72
C HIS A 99 -11.12 -1.09 17.37
N GLN A 100 -11.82 -2.18 17.64
CA GLN A 100 -11.27 -3.53 17.45
C GLN A 100 -11.92 -4.27 16.28
N GLY A 101 -13.11 -3.84 15.85
CA GLY A 101 -13.91 -4.54 14.87
C GLY A 101 -13.87 -3.96 13.47
N ALA A 102 -13.11 -2.90 13.23
CA ALA A 102 -12.89 -2.32 11.91
C ALA A 102 -11.60 -1.53 11.90
N LEU A 103 -10.96 -1.54 10.74
CA LEU A 103 -9.75 -0.76 10.54
C LEU A 103 -10.08 0.72 10.30
#